data_4c967a99ff1b3b8a40f6e84623263afe
#
_entry.id   4c967a99ff1b3b8a40f6e84623263afe
#
_cell.length_a   1.000
_cell.length_b   1.000
_cell.length_c   1.000
_cell.angle_alpha   90.00
_cell.angle_beta   90.00
_cell.angle_gamma   90.00
#
_symmetry.space_group_name_H-M   'P 1'
#
loop_
_entity.id
_entity.type
_entity.pdbx_description
1 polymer ?
#
loop_
_entity_poly.entity_id
_entity_poly.type
_entity_poly.pdbx_seq_one_letter_code
_entity_poly.pdbx_strand_id
1 'polypeptide(L)'
;MNKNKSENNKSVGIIINTLRGNPASILSKVKAILKKHCIETVIIDYDISSRQNINKARKILKNVSMLISIGGDGTLLSALKIAIKYNISVLPIYNGSLGFISEIPPDEAYFILEEYLNNKKSLYEIESRTLLEVKLSQKKINKNSKIKKYLAVNELVLGKCDGRAIYIDVSIENKMVSSIVGDGVVIAAPTGSTAYALSAGGPVLAPTIDAISFVPIAPHSLTFRPLVIPKGDTIQLELSKKSFKAMITIDGYDICKFDKNDILKAQISEKHCYIFQSAKRLFYDILRNKLKWGR
;
A
#
# COMPACT_ATOMS: atom_id res chain seq x y z
N MET A 1 2.73 43.23 19.45
CA MET A 1 3.57 43.24 18.27
C MET A 1 4.57 42.12 18.37
N ASN A 2 4.40 41.05 17.63
CA ASN A 2 5.45 40.14 17.18
C ASN A 2 4.83 39.23 16.13
N LYS A 3 4.78 39.76 14.90
CA LYS A 3 4.61 39.01 13.66
C LYS A 3 5.97 38.40 13.34
N ASN A 4 6.14 37.11 13.53
CA ASN A 4 7.11 36.29 12.81
C ASN A 4 6.65 34.84 12.89
N LYS A 5 5.53 34.53 12.22
CA LYS A 5 5.31 33.20 11.71
C LYS A 5 6.11 33.10 10.42
N SER A 6 7.22 32.38 10.46
CA SER A 6 7.93 31.93 9.28
C SER A 6 6.90 31.39 8.28
N GLU A 7 6.79 32.02 7.11
CA GLU A 7 6.17 31.45 5.93
C GLU A 7 6.94 30.18 5.63
N ASN A 8 6.44 29.05 6.12
CA ASN A 8 6.92 27.74 5.71
C ASN A 8 6.68 27.64 4.21
N ASN A 9 7.71 27.74 3.40
CA ASN A 9 7.70 27.41 1.99
C ASN A 9 7.12 25.98 1.85
N LYS A 10 5.81 25.90 1.59
CA LYS A 10 5.16 24.62 1.34
C LYS A 10 5.65 24.11 0.01
N SER A 11 6.21 22.92 -0.03
CA SER A 11 6.58 22.24 -1.27
C SER A 11 5.66 21.05 -1.51
N VAL A 12 5.53 20.66 -2.79
CA VAL A 12 4.76 19.48 -3.23
C VAL A 12 5.72 18.49 -3.89
N GLY A 13 5.69 17.26 -3.41
CA GLY A 13 6.46 16.18 -4.01
C GLY A 13 5.68 15.52 -5.15
N ILE A 14 6.34 15.21 -6.26
CA ILE A 14 5.72 14.51 -7.39
C ILE A 14 6.49 13.22 -7.67
N ILE A 15 5.78 12.10 -7.68
CA ILE A 15 6.28 10.79 -8.10
C ILE A 15 5.62 10.46 -9.43
N ILE A 16 6.44 10.18 -10.44
CA ILE A 16 5.98 10.02 -11.81
C ILE A 16 6.52 8.73 -12.43
N ASN A 17 5.64 7.96 -13.06
CA ASN A 17 6.02 6.85 -13.92
C ASN A 17 6.11 7.33 -15.37
N THR A 18 7.32 7.36 -15.91
CA THR A 18 7.60 7.85 -17.27
C THR A 18 7.43 6.80 -18.36
N LEU A 19 7.19 5.53 -17.98
CA LEU A 19 7.18 4.41 -18.92
C LEU A 19 5.85 4.22 -19.66
N ARG A 20 4.76 4.88 -19.23
CA ARG A 20 3.41 4.67 -19.78
C ARG A 20 2.66 5.99 -19.96
N GLY A 21 1.81 6.06 -20.99
CA GLY A 21 0.92 7.20 -21.25
C GLY A 21 1.64 8.48 -21.66
N ASN A 22 1.07 9.63 -21.31
CA ASN A 22 1.64 10.96 -21.57
C ASN A 22 1.94 11.69 -20.25
N PRO A 23 2.89 11.22 -19.44
CA PRO A 23 3.17 11.80 -18.13
C PRO A 23 3.76 13.21 -18.20
N ALA A 24 4.44 13.57 -19.30
CA ALA A 24 5.05 14.87 -19.46
C ALA A 24 4.01 16.02 -19.55
N SER A 25 2.91 15.79 -20.27
CA SER A 25 1.81 16.76 -20.36
C SER A 25 1.15 16.98 -19.00
N ILE A 26 0.84 15.89 -18.27
CA ILE A 26 0.24 15.96 -16.94
C ILE A 26 1.18 16.71 -15.98
N LEU A 27 2.46 16.36 -15.97
CA LEU A 27 3.47 17.01 -15.14
C LEU A 27 3.59 18.50 -15.44
N SER A 28 3.57 18.88 -16.71
CA SER A 28 3.66 20.28 -17.13
C SER A 28 2.49 21.11 -16.58
N LYS A 29 1.25 20.61 -16.71
CA LYS A 29 0.04 21.28 -16.18
C LYS A 29 0.08 21.35 -14.65
N VAL A 30 0.43 20.27 -13.94
CA VAL A 30 0.57 20.27 -12.49
C VAL A 30 1.59 21.31 -12.03
N LYS A 31 2.77 21.36 -12.68
CA LYS A 31 3.80 22.37 -12.37
C LYS A 31 3.30 23.81 -12.62
N ALA A 32 2.53 24.04 -13.69
CA ALA A 32 1.97 25.36 -13.97
C ALA A 32 1.02 25.82 -12.86
N ILE A 33 0.15 24.92 -12.36
CA ILE A 33 -0.74 25.21 -11.24
C ILE A 33 0.07 25.53 -9.97
N LEU A 34 1.04 24.68 -9.61
CA LEU A 34 1.86 24.89 -8.42
C LEU A 34 2.65 26.19 -8.48
N LYS A 35 3.22 26.53 -9.65
CA LYS A 35 3.94 27.79 -9.88
C LYS A 35 3.03 29.00 -9.70
N LYS A 36 1.80 28.97 -10.20
CA LYS A 36 0.78 30.03 -10.02
C LYS A 36 0.54 30.33 -8.54
N HIS A 37 0.59 29.31 -7.69
CA HIS A 37 0.42 29.41 -6.24
C HIS A 37 1.72 29.59 -5.46
N CYS A 38 2.85 29.86 -6.14
CA CYS A 38 4.18 30.02 -5.55
C CYS A 38 4.62 28.79 -4.70
N ILE A 39 4.20 27.58 -5.10
CA ILE A 39 4.55 26.31 -4.44
C ILE A 39 5.76 25.68 -5.13
N GLU A 40 6.78 25.37 -4.34
CA GLU A 40 7.96 24.66 -4.84
C GLU A 40 7.62 23.20 -5.19
N THR A 41 8.16 22.74 -6.31
CA THR A 41 7.93 21.38 -6.81
C THR A 41 9.19 20.54 -6.68
N VAL A 42 9.05 19.37 -6.06
CA VAL A 42 10.15 18.39 -5.91
C VAL A 42 9.78 17.12 -6.67
N ILE A 43 10.58 16.78 -7.69
CA ILE A 43 10.40 15.51 -8.40
C ILE A 43 11.16 14.41 -7.67
N ILE A 44 10.47 13.33 -7.37
CA ILE A 44 11.00 12.14 -6.71
C ILE A 44 10.98 11.02 -7.75
N ASP A 45 12.12 10.40 -7.97
CA ASP A 45 12.25 9.30 -8.93
C ASP A 45 11.36 8.11 -8.51
N TYR A 46 10.63 7.54 -9.50
CA TYR A 46 9.74 6.40 -9.29
C TYR A 46 10.49 5.16 -8.78
N ASP A 47 11.74 4.95 -9.24
CA ASP A 47 12.56 3.82 -8.78
C ASP A 47 13.12 4.06 -7.38
N ILE A 48 12.23 3.96 -6.39
CA ILE A 48 12.54 4.13 -4.96
C ILE A 48 13.24 2.88 -4.38
N SER A 49 13.52 1.88 -5.21
CA SER A 49 14.16 0.63 -4.78
C SER A 49 15.60 0.85 -4.28
N SER A 50 16.28 1.91 -4.71
CA SER A 50 17.63 2.23 -4.24
C SER A 50 17.59 2.99 -2.90
N ARG A 51 18.36 2.51 -1.90
CA ARG A 51 18.55 3.18 -0.59
C ARG A 51 19.05 4.63 -0.73
N GLN A 52 19.76 4.95 -1.81
CA GLN A 52 20.27 6.29 -2.08
C GLN A 52 19.15 7.28 -2.42
N ASN A 53 18.16 6.86 -3.20
CA ASN A 53 17.01 7.69 -3.56
C ASN A 53 16.11 7.98 -2.35
N ILE A 54 15.93 7.02 -1.46
CA ILE A 54 15.18 7.21 -0.20
C ILE A 54 15.89 8.26 0.70
N ASN A 55 17.20 8.27 0.77
CA ASN A 55 17.93 9.22 1.62
C ASN A 55 17.94 10.65 1.06
N LYS A 56 18.00 10.81 -0.27
CA LYS A 56 17.79 12.11 -0.93
C LYS A 56 16.36 12.61 -0.70
N ALA A 57 15.36 11.76 -0.91
CA ALA A 57 13.97 12.08 -0.63
C ALA A 57 13.74 12.50 0.83
N ARG A 58 14.41 11.90 1.81
CA ARG A 58 14.27 12.24 3.24
C ARG A 58 14.58 13.69 3.59
N LYS A 59 15.62 14.30 2.98
CA LYS A 59 15.97 15.70 3.25
C LYS A 59 14.94 16.67 2.67
N ILE A 60 14.37 16.31 1.53
CA ILE A 60 13.45 17.12 0.75
C ILE A 60 12.03 17.05 1.34
N LEU A 61 11.61 15.86 1.79
CA LEU A 61 10.24 15.58 2.23
C LEU A 61 9.87 16.17 3.59
N LYS A 62 10.80 16.70 4.36
CA LYS A 62 10.48 17.34 5.67
C LYS A 62 9.58 18.56 5.52
N ASN A 63 9.60 19.22 4.37
CA ASN A 63 8.82 20.43 4.10
C ASN A 63 7.70 20.22 3.07
N VAL A 64 7.44 18.95 2.67
CA VAL A 64 6.42 18.62 1.69
C VAL A 64 5.06 18.52 2.38
N SER A 65 4.07 19.25 1.89
CA SER A 65 2.71 19.27 2.43
C SER A 65 1.82 18.17 1.86
N MET A 66 2.08 17.72 0.63
CA MET A 66 1.38 16.63 -0.04
C MET A 66 2.27 15.98 -1.10
N LEU A 67 1.94 14.75 -1.48
CA LEU A 67 2.53 14.08 -2.64
C LEU A 67 1.50 14.00 -3.78
N ILE A 68 1.98 14.06 -5.00
CA ILE A 68 1.21 13.76 -6.21
C ILE A 68 1.84 12.53 -6.85
N SER A 69 1.05 11.50 -7.14
CA SER A 69 1.50 10.34 -7.93
C SER A 69 0.90 10.41 -9.33
N ILE A 70 1.75 10.41 -10.36
CA ILE A 70 1.32 10.40 -11.78
C ILE A 70 1.63 9.02 -12.35
N GLY A 71 0.59 8.18 -12.50
CA GLY A 71 0.74 6.80 -12.95
C GLY A 71 -0.42 5.92 -12.51
N GLY A 72 -0.22 4.60 -12.50
CA GLY A 72 -1.20 3.62 -12.01
C GLY A 72 -1.04 3.30 -10.53
N ASP A 73 -1.74 2.24 -10.08
CA ASP A 73 -1.74 1.79 -8.68
C ASP A 73 -0.33 1.52 -8.13
N GLY A 74 0.58 0.94 -8.93
CA GLY A 74 1.97 0.72 -8.50
C GLY A 74 2.75 2.00 -8.21
N THR A 75 2.51 3.08 -8.98
CA THR A 75 3.12 4.39 -8.73
C THR A 75 2.57 5.00 -7.44
N LEU A 76 1.26 4.86 -7.23
CA LEU A 76 0.62 5.31 -6.00
C LEU A 76 1.13 4.53 -4.78
N LEU A 77 1.28 3.20 -4.86
CA LEU A 77 1.86 2.41 -3.77
C LEU A 77 3.28 2.88 -3.40
N SER A 78 4.09 3.23 -4.39
CA SER A 78 5.43 3.79 -4.16
C SER A 78 5.36 5.15 -3.45
N ALA A 79 4.40 6.01 -3.84
CA ALA A 79 4.16 7.29 -3.18
C ALA A 79 3.68 7.09 -1.73
N LEU A 80 2.77 6.15 -1.49
CA LEU A 80 2.23 5.86 -0.16
C LEU A 80 3.30 5.33 0.81
N LYS A 81 4.25 4.50 0.35
CA LYS A 81 5.39 4.05 1.16
C LYS A 81 6.23 5.20 1.72
N ILE A 82 6.32 6.29 0.97
CA ILE A 82 6.98 7.52 1.42
C ILE A 82 6.04 8.31 2.33
N ALA A 83 4.80 8.54 1.88
CA ALA A 83 3.81 9.36 2.56
C ALA A 83 3.54 8.92 3.99
N ILE A 84 3.43 7.60 4.23
CA ILE A 84 3.20 7.00 5.56
C ILE A 84 4.26 7.46 6.59
N LYS A 85 5.52 7.61 6.18
CA LYS A 85 6.60 8.00 7.08
C LYS A 85 6.51 9.44 7.55
N TYR A 86 5.88 10.31 6.77
CA TYR A 86 5.78 11.74 7.00
C TYR A 86 4.35 12.21 7.30
N ASN A 87 3.41 11.28 7.36
CA ASN A 87 1.98 11.56 7.53
C ASN A 87 1.45 12.56 6.50
N ILE A 88 1.78 12.33 5.23
CA ILE A 88 1.46 13.18 4.07
C ILE A 88 0.37 12.51 3.26
N SER A 89 -0.62 13.30 2.77
CA SER A 89 -1.65 12.80 1.86
C SER A 89 -1.13 12.71 0.43
N VAL A 90 -1.66 11.75 -0.35
CA VAL A 90 -1.26 11.53 -1.74
C VAL A 90 -2.44 11.81 -2.66
N LEU A 91 -2.26 12.71 -3.64
CA LEU A 91 -3.18 12.91 -4.75
C LEU A 91 -2.79 11.98 -5.90
N PRO A 92 -3.58 10.93 -6.19
CA PRO A 92 -3.31 10.02 -7.29
C PRO A 92 -3.87 10.60 -8.60
N ILE A 93 -3.04 10.66 -9.63
CA ILE A 93 -3.45 11.00 -10.99
C ILE A 93 -3.15 9.79 -11.87
N TYR A 94 -4.19 9.10 -12.36
CA TYR A 94 -3.92 7.99 -13.24
C TYR A 94 -3.48 8.46 -14.64
N ASN A 95 -2.57 7.71 -15.25
CA ASN A 95 -2.05 7.96 -16.57
C ASN A 95 -2.20 6.67 -17.41
N GLY A 96 -3.20 6.66 -18.28
CA GLY A 96 -3.58 5.49 -19.08
C GLY A 96 -4.88 4.86 -18.61
N SER A 97 -4.85 3.73 -17.88
CA SER A 97 -6.05 3.03 -17.43
C SER A 97 -6.40 3.37 -15.98
N LEU A 98 -7.70 3.41 -15.68
CA LEU A 98 -8.25 3.53 -14.33
C LEU A 98 -7.68 2.45 -13.41
N GLY A 99 -7.17 2.83 -12.23
CA GLY A 99 -6.76 1.91 -11.16
C GLY A 99 -7.90 1.59 -10.19
N PHE A 100 -7.66 0.74 -9.21
CA PHE A 100 -8.56 0.57 -8.06
C PHE A 100 -8.37 1.66 -7.00
N ILE A 101 -7.16 2.17 -6.86
CA ILE A 101 -6.79 3.21 -5.91
C ILE A 101 -6.31 4.49 -6.60
N SER A 102 -5.75 4.38 -7.82
CA SER A 102 -5.42 5.52 -8.67
C SER A 102 -6.60 5.80 -9.62
N GLU A 103 -7.59 6.58 -9.14
CA GLU A 103 -8.89 6.74 -9.79
C GLU A 103 -9.14 8.11 -10.40
N ILE A 104 -8.35 9.12 -10.04
CA ILE A 104 -8.61 10.52 -10.44
C ILE A 104 -7.96 10.77 -11.81
N PRO A 105 -8.77 11.15 -12.83
CA PRO A 105 -8.24 11.49 -14.15
C PRO A 105 -7.52 12.85 -14.11
N PRO A 106 -6.60 13.10 -15.05
CA PRO A 106 -5.81 14.34 -15.06
C PRO A 106 -6.65 15.62 -14.98
N ASP A 107 -7.69 15.74 -15.79
CA ASP A 107 -8.50 16.97 -15.83
C ASP A 107 -9.21 17.24 -14.50
N GLU A 108 -9.72 16.22 -13.84
CA GLU A 108 -10.32 16.36 -12.51
C GLU A 108 -9.27 16.69 -11.44
N ALA A 109 -8.10 16.05 -11.52
CA ALA A 109 -7.00 16.27 -10.58
C ALA A 109 -6.52 17.73 -10.57
N TYR A 110 -6.54 18.41 -11.72
CA TYR A 110 -6.19 19.85 -11.79
C TYR A 110 -7.16 20.71 -10.98
N PHE A 111 -8.46 20.45 -11.06
CA PHE A 111 -9.46 21.16 -10.26
C PHE A 111 -9.34 20.84 -8.77
N ILE A 112 -9.12 19.57 -8.41
CA ILE A 112 -8.88 19.16 -7.03
C ILE A 112 -7.63 19.85 -6.46
N LEU A 113 -6.55 19.92 -7.22
CA LEU A 113 -5.31 20.59 -6.81
C LEU A 113 -5.54 22.08 -6.59
N GLU A 114 -6.23 22.80 -7.50
CA GLU A 114 -6.59 24.20 -7.35
C GLU A 114 -7.47 24.41 -6.11
N GLU A 115 -8.47 23.57 -5.85
CA GLU A 115 -9.29 23.65 -4.65
C GLU A 115 -8.48 23.46 -3.37
N TYR A 116 -7.61 22.44 -3.34
CA TYR A 116 -6.77 22.16 -2.18
C TYR A 116 -5.86 23.36 -1.85
N LEU A 117 -5.24 23.96 -2.87
CA LEU A 117 -4.35 25.11 -2.70
C LEU A 117 -5.11 26.38 -2.27
N ASN A 118 -6.38 26.51 -2.65
CA ASN A 118 -7.27 27.59 -2.23
C ASN A 118 -8.02 27.31 -0.93
N ASN A 119 -7.71 26.23 -0.21
CA ASN A 119 -8.39 25.78 1.02
C ASN A 119 -9.91 25.53 0.83
N LYS A 120 -10.32 25.13 -0.36
CA LYS A 120 -11.68 24.68 -0.67
C LYS A 120 -11.74 23.15 -0.62
N LYS A 121 -12.95 22.59 -0.42
CA LYS A 121 -13.11 21.14 -0.28
C LYS A 121 -14.48 20.69 -0.78
N SER A 122 -14.78 20.90 -2.07
CA SER A 122 -16.04 20.46 -2.67
C SER A 122 -15.88 19.30 -3.66
N LEU A 123 -14.70 19.15 -4.26
CA LEU A 123 -14.44 18.19 -5.32
C LEU A 123 -13.75 16.91 -4.83
N TYR A 124 -13.25 16.89 -3.61
CA TYR A 124 -12.49 15.77 -3.08
C TYR A 124 -12.73 15.48 -1.60
N GLU A 125 -12.40 14.28 -1.20
CA GLU A 125 -12.24 13.89 0.18
C GLU A 125 -10.81 13.34 0.38
N ILE A 126 -10.31 13.38 1.62
CA ILE A 126 -9.07 12.69 1.99
C ILE A 126 -9.48 11.48 2.80
N GLU A 127 -9.39 10.32 2.16
CA GLU A 127 -9.77 9.06 2.76
C GLU A 127 -8.58 8.46 3.54
N SER A 128 -8.89 8.02 4.74
CA SER A 128 -7.97 7.27 5.58
C SER A 128 -8.02 5.79 5.21
N ARG A 129 -6.88 5.20 4.84
CA ARG A 129 -6.77 3.78 4.51
C ARG A 129 -6.00 3.03 5.60
N THR A 130 -6.59 1.95 6.02
CA THR A 130 -6.01 1.02 6.99
C THR A 130 -4.81 0.31 6.41
N LEU A 131 -3.76 0.15 7.22
CA LEU A 131 -2.53 -0.55 6.86
C LEU A 131 -2.42 -1.88 7.62
N LEU A 132 -1.66 -2.82 7.06
CA LEU A 132 -1.25 -4.02 7.74
C LEU A 132 0.11 -3.81 8.41
N GLU A 133 0.22 -4.04 9.71
CA GLU A 133 1.51 -4.13 10.41
C GLU A 133 2.02 -5.57 10.36
N VAL A 134 3.25 -5.74 9.87
CA VAL A 134 3.93 -7.03 9.77
C VAL A 134 5.14 -7.04 10.68
N LYS A 135 5.22 -8.02 11.57
CA LYS A 135 6.35 -8.24 12.49
C LYS A 135 7.03 -9.56 12.13
N LEU A 136 8.28 -9.48 11.71
CA LEU A 136 9.13 -10.64 11.46
C LEU A 136 10.12 -10.82 12.59
N SER A 137 10.03 -11.94 13.30
CA SER A 137 10.97 -12.34 14.33
C SER A 137 11.88 -13.43 13.78
N GLN A 138 13.15 -13.11 13.56
CA GLN A 138 14.16 -14.06 13.06
C GLN A 138 15.04 -14.52 14.21
N LYS A 139 15.02 -15.82 14.48
CA LYS A 139 15.94 -16.46 15.45
C LYS A 139 17.31 -16.62 14.82
N LYS A 140 18.28 -15.83 15.26
CA LYS A 140 19.70 -16.06 14.96
C LYS A 140 20.31 -17.09 15.91
N ILE A 141 21.29 -17.85 15.43
CA ILE A 141 22.04 -18.88 16.18
C ILE A 141 22.67 -18.31 17.48
N ASN A 142 22.91 -17.00 17.56
CA ASN A 142 23.54 -16.31 18.68
C ASN A 142 22.57 -15.53 19.58
N LYS A 143 21.47 -16.14 20.03
CA LYS A 143 20.56 -15.70 21.12
C LYS A 143 19.84 -14.34 21.01
N ASN A 144 20.16 -13.45 20.06
CA ASN A 144 19.43 -12.18 19.89
C ASN A 144 18.46 -12.29 18.71
N SER A 145 17.18 -12.50 19.03
CA SER A 145 16.11 -12.40 18.01
C SER A 145 15.96 -10.94 17.57
N LYS A 146 16.11 -10.68 16.28
CA LYS A 146 15.89 -9.35 15.70
C LYS A 146 14.47 -9.26 15.17
N ILE A 147 13.66 -8.39 15.78
CA ILE A 147 12.31 -8.09 15.27
C ILE A 147 12.43 -6.97 14.24
N LYS A 148 11.94 -7.23 13.04
CA LYS A 148 11.76 -6.24 11.98
C LYS A 148 10.28 -5.95 11.83
N LYS A 149 9.94 -4.66 11.66
CA LYS A 149 8.57 -4.21 11.43
C LYS A 149 8.43 -3.61 10.05
N TYR A 150 7.33 -3.93 9.38
CA TYR A 150 6.97 -3.40 8.07
C TYR A 150 5.51 -2.96 8.08
N LEU A 151 5.15 -2.08 7.16
CA LEU A 151 3.77 -1.68 6.89
C LEU A 151 3.46 -2.05 5.43
N ALA A 152 2.30 -2.66 5.22
CA ALA A 152 1.76 -2.92 3.90
C ALA A 152 0.50 -2.09 3.67
N VAL A 153 0.37 -1.53 2.48
CA VAL A 153 -0.85 -0.87 2.01
C VAL A 153 -1.82 -1.92 1.45
N ASN A 154 -1.29 -2.85 0.66
CA ASN A 154 -2.07 -3.92 0.08
C ASN A 154 -1.97 -5.21 0.91
N GLU A 155 -0.83 -5.90 0.86
CA GLU A 155 -0.75 -7.25 1.40
C GLU A 155 0.66 -7.67 1.83
N LEU A 156 0.67 -8.66 2.70
CA LEU A 156 1.76 -9.57 2.98
C LEU A 156 1.51 -10.88 2.26
N VAL A 157 2.52 -11.40 1.57
CA VAL A 157 2.52 -12.76 1.01
C VAL A 157 3.61 -13.58 1.68
N LEU A 158 3.26 -14.77 2.15
CA LEU A 158 4.22 -15.81 2.47
C LEU A 158 4.06 -16.90 1.42
N GLY A 159 4.99 -16.96 0.47
CA GLY A 159 4.92 -17.81 -0.71
C GLY A 159 6.11 -18.78 -0.82
N LYS A 160 5.95 -19.81 -1.63
CA LYS A 160 7.04 -20.76 -1.95
C LYS A 160 8.20 -20.04 -2.65
N CYS A 161 9.43 -20.51 -2.38
CA CYS A 161 10.65 -20.03 -3.05
C CYS A 161 11.01 -20.84 -4.29
N ASP A 162 10.52 -22.06 -4.37
CA ASP A 162 10.79 -23.01 -5.45
C ASP A 162 9.49 -23.68 -5.91
N GLY A 163 9.58 -24.66 -6.78
CA GLY A 163 8.39 -25.35 -7.32
C GLY A 163 7.62 -26.21 -6.31
N ARG A 164 8.09 -26.36 -5.06
CA ARG A 164 7.46 -27.24 -4.06
C ARG A 164 6.47 -26.50 -3.21
N ALA A 165 5.35 -27.17 -2.86
CA ALA A 165 4.40 -26.67 -1.89
C ALA A 165 5.05 -26.46 -0.53
N ILE A 166 4.62 -25.45 0.20
CA ILE A 166 5.05 -25.16 1.56
C ILE A 166 3.98 -25.54 2.57
N TYR A 167 4.43 -25.87 3.78
CA TYR A 167 3.58 -26.24 4.91
C TYR A 167 3.63 -25.08 5.91
N ILE A 168 2.51 -24.41 6.10
CA ILE A 168 2.37 -23.20 6.93
C ILE A 168 1.43 -23.52 8.08
N ASP A 169 1.92 -23.39 9.31
CA ASP A 169 1.10 -23.43 10.51
C ASP A 169 0.55 -22.02 10.79
N VAL A 170 -0.76 -21.93 10.94
CA VAL A 170 -1.50 -20.67 11.11
C VAL A 170 -2.13 -20.64 12.49
N SER A 171 -1.83 -19.61 13.24
CA SER A 171 -2.49 -19.32 14.52
C SER A 171 -3.12 -17.93 14.48
N ILE A 172 -4.28 -17.76 15.13
CA ILE A 172 -4.95 -16.50 15.39
C ILE A 172 -5.10 -16.36 16.89
N GLU A 173 -4.73 -15.20 17.44
CA GLU A 173 -4.74 -14.95 18.90
C GLU A 173 -4.05 -16.07 19.69
N ASN A 174 -2.87 -16.52 19.19
CA ASN A 174 -2.04 -17.59 19.73
C ASN A 174 -2.74 -18.98 19.79
N LYS A 175 -3.88 -19.13 19.16
CA LYS A 175 -4.57 -20.43 19.03
C LYS A 175 -4.34 -20.99 17.62
N MET A 176 -3.89 -22.21 17.55
CA MET A 176 -3.72 -22.94 16.28
C MET A 176 -5.07 -23.04 15.57
N VAL A 177 -5.13 -22.55 14.33
CA VAL A 177 -6.33 -22.59 13.49
C VAL A 177 -6.21 -23.70 12.46
N SER A 178 -5.07 -23.80 11.76
CA SER A 178 -4.88 -24.78 10.69
C SER A 178 -3.42 -24.91 10.28
N SER A 179 -3.09 -26.02 9.61
CA SER A 179 -1.87 -26.18 8.81
C SER A 179 -2.25 -26.22 7.34
N ILE A 180 -1.71 -25.29 6.56
CA ILE A 180 -1.95 -25.15 5.13
C ILE A 180 -0.81 -25.77 4.36
N VAL A 181 -1.15 -26.59 3.36
CA VAL A 181 -0.19 -27.09 2.35
C VAL A 181 -0.60 -26.46 1.01
N GLY A 182 0.31 -25.76 0.36
CA GLY A 182 0.00 -25.07 -0.89
C GLY A 182 1.14 -24.19 -1.36
N ASP A 183 0.84 -23.23 -2.23
CA ASP A 183 1.81 -22.29 -2.76
C ASP A 183 2.12 -21.14 -1.79
N GLY A 184 1.22 -20.89 -0.82
CA GLY A 184 1.40 -19.84 0.17
C GLY A 184 0.10 -19.32 0.76
N VAL A 185 0.20 -18.15 1.37
CA VAL A 185 -0.94 -17.37 1.87
C VAL A 185 -0.77 -15.88 1.56
N VAL A 186 -1.88 -15.20 1.30
CA VAL A 186 -1.97 -13.73 1.22
C VAL A 186 -2.70 -13.24 2.46
N ILE A 187 -2.16 -12.25 3.13
CA ILE A 187 -2.81 -11.50 4.21
C ILE A 187 -2.94 -10.08 3.73
N ALA A 188 -4.14 -9.61 3.47
CA ALA A 188 -4.39 -8.32 2.84
C ALA A 188 -5.15 -7.36 3.77
N ALA A 189 -4.73 -6.09 3.77
CA ALA A 189 -5.54 -4.98 4.24
C ALA A 189 -6.75 -4.78 3.29
N PRO A 190 -7.78 -4.01 3.66
CA PRO A 190 -8.94 -3.79 2.80
C PRO A 190 -8.56 -3.26 1.41
N THR A 191 -7.59 -2.34 1.32
CA THR A 191 -7.07 -1.84 0.03
C THR A 191 -6.51 -2.96 -0.84
N GLY A 192 -5.78 -3.91 -0.26
CA GLY A 192 -5.19 -5.06 -0.96
C GLY A 192 -6.19 -6.14 -1.36
N SER A 193 -7.44 -6.09 -0.87
CA SER A 193 -8.47 -7.06 -1.26
C SER A 193 -8.80 -7.03 -2.75
N THR A 194 -8.49 -5.93 -3.44
CA THR A 194 -8.63 -5.79 -4.90
C THR A 194 -7.33 -6.01 -5.68
N ALA A 195 -6.24 -6.38 -4.97
CA ALA A 195 -4.93 -6.68 -5.55
C ALA A 195 -4.69 -8.20 -5.66
N TYR A 196 -3.58 -8.72 -5.18
CA TYR A 196 -3.26 -10.14 -5.29
C TYR A 196 -4.24 -11.05 -4.54
N ALA A 197 -4.78 -10.59 -3.41
CA ALA A 197 -5.81 -11.32 -2.68
C ALA A 197 -7.04 -11.64 -3.54
N LEU A 198 -7.47 -10.72 -4.42
CA LEU A 198 -8.56 -10.96 -5.37
C LEU A 198 -8.23 -12.10 -6.35
N SER A 199 -7.03 -12.08 -6.94
CA SER A 199 -6.58 -13.12 -7.88
C SER A 199 -6.44 -14.49 -7.21
N ALA A 200 -6.18 -14.52 -5.91
CA ALA A 200 -6.13 -15.74 -5.09
C ALA A 200 -7.53 -16.21 -4.64
N GLY A 201 -8.61 -15.54 -5.08
CA GLY A 201 -9.99 -15.92 -4.74
C GLY A 201 -10.51 -15.34 -3.43
N GLY A 202 -9.87 -14.30 -2.90
CA GLY A 202 -10.30 -13.59 -1.69
C GLY A 202 -11.51 -12.70 -1.93
N PRO A 203 -12.23 -12.32 -0.85
CA PRO A 203 -13.36 -11.39 -0.94
C PRO A 203 -12.88 -9.97 -1.20
N VAL A 204 -13.70 -9.18 -1.89
CA VAL A 204 -13.52 -7.74 -1.99
C VAL A 204 -14.02 -7.10 -0.70
N LEU A 205 -13.16 -6.32 -0.05
CA LEU A 205 -13.46 -5.57 1.15
C LEU A 205 -13.64 -4.09 0.80
N ALA A 206 -14.66 -3.45 1.36
CA ALA A 206 -14.78 -2.00 1.26
C ALA A 206 -13.58 -1.33 1.96
N PRO A 207 -12.98 -0.28 1.39
CA PRO A 207 -11.75 0.31 1.95
C PRO A 207 -11.93 0.90 3.35
N THR A 208 -13.16 1.15 3.75
CA THR A 208 -13.54 1.78 5.03
C THR A 208 -13.70 0.80 6.19
N ILE A 209 -13.66 -0.52 5.94
CA ILE A 209 -13.78 -1.50 7.02
C ILE A 209 -12.42 -1.80 7.66
N ASP A 210 -12.43 -2.07 8.96
CA ASP A 210 -11.25 -2.51 9.73
C ASP A 210 -11.23 -4.04 9.81
N ALA A 211 -10.74 -4.69 8.75
CA ALA A 211 -10.64 -6.15 8.67
C ALA A 211 -9.43 -6.60 7.86
N ILE A 212 -9.02 -7.83 8.03
CA ILE A 212 -7.95 -8.50 7.28
C ILE A 212 -8.58 -9.58 6.42
N SER A 213 -8.20 -9.63 5.15
CA SER A 213 -8.48 -10.78 4.29
C SER A 213 -7.32 -11.78 4.38
N PHE A 214 -7.61 -13.01 4.81
CA PHE A 214 -6.66 -14.12 4.85
C PHE A 214 -7.02 -15.11 3.74
N VAL A 215 -6.13 -15.29 2.77
CA VAL A 215 -6.40 -16.04 1.54
C VAL A 215 -5.30 -17.08 1.31
N PRO A 216 -5.59 -18.38 1.39
CA PRO A 216 -4.67 -19.44 0.97
C PRO A 216 -4.42 -19.39 -0.55
N ILE A 217 -3.17 -19.63 -0.98
CA ILE A 217 -2.79 -19.69 -2.40
C ILE A 217 -2.67 -21.16 -2.82
N ALA A 218 -3.48 -21.58 -3.76
CA ALA A 218 -3.51 -22.94 -4.30
C ALA A 218 -3.38 -24.03 -3.20
N PRO A 219 -4.24 -24.02 -2.16
CA PRO A 219 -4.15 -25.02 -1.10
C PRO A 219 -4.49 -26.40 -1.64
N HIS A 220 -3.79 -27.44 -1.16
CA HIS A 220 -4.07 -28.83 -1.56
C HIS A 220 -5.42 -29.32 -1.07
N SER A 221 -5.88 -28.84 0.10
CA SER A 221 -7.20 -29.19 0.60
C SER A 221 -8.26 -28.29 -0.04
N LEU A 222 -9.27 -28.92 -0.63
CA LEU A 222 -10.42 -28.25 -1.25
C LEU A 222 -11.39 -27.60 -0.24
N THR A 223 -11.21 -27.85 1.05
CA THR A 223 -12.06 -27.29 2.12
C THR A 223 -11.65 -25.91 2.58
N PHE A 224 -10.43 -25.46 2.25
CA PHE A 224 -10.00 -24.11 2.60
C PHE A 224 -10.83 -23.04 1.91
N ARG A 225 -11.19 -22.04 2.67
CA ARG A 225 -11.87 -20.82 2.18
C ARG A 225 -11.14 -19.60 2.71
N PRO A 226 -11.14 -18.50 1.96
CA PRO A 226 -10.70 -17.21 2.48
C PRO A 226 -11.48 -16.84 3.73
N LEU A 227 -10.80 -16.23 4.70
CA LEU A 227 -11.39 -15.71 5.93
C LEU A 227 -11.30 -14.19 5.97
N VAL A 228 -12.31 -13.56 6.56
CA VAL A 228 -12.27 -12.16 6.96
C VAL A 228 -12.10 -12.12 8.48
N ILE A 229 -11.03 -11.50 8.93
CA ILE A 229 -10.58 -11.46 10.32
C ILE A 229 -10.73 -10.03 10.82
N PRO A 230 -11.35 -9.77 11.98
CA PRO A 230 -11.58 -8.43 12.48
C PRO A 230 -10.29 -7.74 12.91
N LYS A 231 -10.34 -6.40 12.98
CA LYS A 231 -9.32 -5.59 13.66
C LYS A 231 -9.19 -6.04 15.11
N GLY A 232 -7.96 -6.11 15.59
CA GLY A 232 -7.64 -6.55 16.94
C GLY A 232 -7.02 -7.93 16.97
N ASP A 233 -7.36 -8.79 16.03
CA ASP A 233 -6.77 -10.12 15.95
C ASP A 233 -5.39 -10.10 15.29
N THR A 234 -4.48 -10.92 15.83
CA THR A 234 -3.14 -11.12 15.30
C THR A 234 -3.04 -12.49 14.63
N ILE A 235 -2.68 -12.50 13.37
CA ILE A 235 -2.37 -13.71 12.61
C ILE A 235 -0.89 -14.02 12.78
N GLN A 236 -0.57 -15.25 13.15
CA GLN A 236 0.81 -15.74 13.24
C GLN A 236 1.01 -16.87 12.23
N LEU A 237 2.10 -16.79 11.49
CA LEU A 237 2.55 -17.80 10.52
C LEU A 237 3.90 -18.35 10.93
N GLU A 238 4.02 -19.67 10.85
CA GLU A 238 5.26 -20.41 11.04
C GLU A 238 5.38 -21.49 9.95
N LEU A 239 6.60 -21.84 9.56
CA LEU A 239 6.78 -23.01 8.70
C LEU A 239 6.78 -24.27 9.56
N SER A 240 5.95 -25.23 9.18
CA SER A 240 5.99 -26.59 9.74
C SER A 240 7.36 -27.23 9.53
N LYS A 241 7.68 -28.24 10.35
CA LYS A 241 8.95 -28.99 10.26
C LYS A 241 9.24 -29.60 8.88
N LYS A 242 8.20 -29.79 8.06
CA LYS A 242 8.27 -30.32 6.69
C LYS A 242 8.73 -29.29 5.64
N SER A 243 8.64 -28.00 5.93
CA SER A 243 9.08 -26.92 5.04
C SER A 243 10.41 -26.34 5.50
N PHE A 244 11.25 -25.98 4.54
CA PHE A 244 12.57 -25.42 4.85
C PHE A 244 12.61 -23.91 4.65
N LYS A 245 12.01 -23.39 3.58
CA LYS A 245 12.10 -21.97 3.20
C LYS A 245 10.85 -21.51 2.49
N ALA A 246 10.48 -20.24 2.75
CA ALA A 246 9.49 -19.49 2.01
C ALA A 246 10.03 -18.10 1.70
N MET A 247 9.31 -17.32 0.89
CA MET A 247 9.61 -15.93 0.59
C MET A 247 8.56 -15.03 1.22
N ILE A 248 9.01 -13.97 1.88
CA ILE A 248 8.15 -12.89 2.35
C ILE A 248 8.14 -11.80 1.29
N THR A 249 6.96 -11.46 0.80
CA THR A 249 6.73 -10.34 -0.13
C THR A 249 5.74 -9.36 0.51
N ILE A 250 6.00 -8.06 0.41
CA ILE A 250 5.13 -6.99 0.93
C ILE A 250 4.85 -5.99 -0.18
N ASP A 251 3.57 -5.76 -0.49
CA ASP A 251 3.13 -4.87 -1.58
C ASP A 251 3.88 -5.14 -2.89
N GLY A 252 4.06 -6.40 -3.26
CA GLY A 252 4.75 -6.84 -4.47
C GLY A 252 6.29 -6.79 -4.44
N TYR A 253 6.92 -6.46 -3.29
CA TYR A 253 8.38 -6.44 -3.17
C TYR A 253 8.89 -7.58 -2.28
N ASP A 254 9.84 -8.36 -2.79
CA ASP A 254 10.51 -9.38 -2.01
C ASP A 254 11.34 -8.77 -0.88
N ILE A 255 11.09 -9.19 0.33
CA ILE A 255 11.73 -8.68 1.55
C ILE A 255 12.90 -9.56 1.97
N CYS A 256 12.64 -10.85 2.22
CA CYS A 256 13.65 -11.84 2.59
C CYS A 256 13.07 -13.24 2.59
N LYS A 257 13.96 -14.23 2.63
CA LYS A 257 13.62 -15.63 2.90
C LYS A 257 13.12 -15.78 4.34
N PHE A 258 12.17 -16.67 4.51
CA PHE A 258 11.55 -17.05 5.77
C PHE A 258 11.88 -18.51 6.07
N ASP A 259 12.49 -18.76 7.22
CA ASP A 259 12.97 -20.08 7.62
C ASP A 259 12.10 -20.68 8.74
N LYS A 260 12.22 -21.98 8.98
CA LYS A 260 11.42 -22.76 9.96
C LYS A 260 11.48 -22.28 11.42
N ASN A 261 12.43 -21.45 11.77
CA ASN A 261 12.57 -20.89 13.13
C ASN A 261 12.09 -19.44 13.21
N ASP A 262 11.66 -18.89 12.10
CA ASP A 262 11.14 -17.52 12.03
C ASP A 262 9.65 -17.51 12.38
N ILE A 263 9.21 -16.40 12.97
CA ILE A 263 7.79 -16.14 13.28
C ILE A 263 7.38 -14.87 12.56
N LEU A 264 6.30 -14.96 11.79
CA LEU A 264 5.72 -13.85 11.07
C LEU A 264 4.36 -13.54 11.66
N LYS A 265 4.17 -12.30 12.12
CA LYS A 265 2.88 -11.84 12.66
C LYS A 265 2.33 -10.71 11.80
N ALA A 266 1.03 -10.72 11.58
CA ALA A 266 0.31 -9.67 10.86
C ALA A 266 -0.94 -9.25 11.63
N GLN A 267 -1.18 -7.95 11.70
CA GLN A 267 -2.34 -7.34 12.36
C GLN A 267 -2.68 -6.00 11.69
N ILE A 268 -3.86 -5.47 11.91
CA ILE A 268 -4.18 -4.09 11.52
C ILE A 268 -3.26 -3.13 12.28
N SER A 269 -2.72 -2.15 11.56
CA SER A 269 -1.85 -1.11 12.10
C SER A 269 -2.68 0.03 12.68
N GLU A 270 -2.16 0.68 13.74
CA GLU A 270 -2.68 1.98 14.21
C GLU A 270 -2.30 3.15 13.27
N LYS A 271 -1.35 2.91 12.35
CA LYS A 271 -1.00 3.90 11.34
C LYS A 271 -1.90 3.76 10.12
N HIS A 272 -2.19 4.89 9.50
CA HIS A 272 -2.99 4.98 8.28
C HIS A 272 -2.17 5.64 7.17
N CYS A 273 -2.61 5.50 5.95
CA CYS A 273 -2.22 6.38 4.86
C CYS A 273 -3.44 7.15 4.37
N TYR A 274 -3.18 8.29 3.73
CA TYR A 274 -4.20 9.24 3.33
C TYR A 274 -4.15 9.46 1.83
N ILE A 275 -5.29 9.25 1.16
CA ILE A 275 -5.40 9.32 -0.30
C ILE A 275 -6.53 10.29 -0.64
N PHE A 276 -6.27 11.20 -1.58
CA PHE A 276 -7.33 12.01 -2.17
C PHE A 276 -8.24 11.13 -3.01
N GLN A 277 -9.53 11.28 -2.81
CA GLN A 277 -10.59 10.62 -3.56
C GLN A 277 -11.48 11.67 -4.21
N SER A 278 -12.04 11.35 -5.36
CA SER A 278 -13.04 12.20 -6.01
C SER A 278 -14.35 12.18 -5.21
N ALA A 279 -14.91 13.35 -4.90
CA ALA A 279 -16.24 13.43 -4.30
C ALA A 279 -17.36 12.96 -5.25
N LYS A 280 -17.06 12.74 -6.54
CA LYS A 280 -18.01 12.33 -7.57
C LYS A 280 -18.15 10.83 -7.74
N ARG A 281 -17.26 10.02 -7.13
CA ARG A 281 -17.22 8.56 -7.33
C ARG A 281 -17.24 7.84 -6.01
N LEU A 282 -17.98 6.76 -5.98
CA LEU A 282 -17.97 5.80 -4.89
C LEU A 282 -17.06 4.62 -5.26
N PHE A 283 -16.51 3.96 -4.27
CA PHE A 283 -15.76 2.71 -4.43
C PHE A 283 -16.51 1.68 -5.30
N TYR A 284 -17.83 1.60 -5.16
CA TYR A 284 -18.66 0.66 -5.92
C TYR A 284 -18.73 0.98 -7.42
N ASP A 285 -18.57 2.25 -7.80
CA ASP A 285 -18.49 2.65 -9.23
C ASP A 285 -17.19 2.16 -9.85
N ILE A 286 -16.08 2.28 -9.10
CA ILE A 286 -14.77 1.77 -9.52
C ILE A 286 -14.85 0.25 -9.66
N LEU A 287 -15.40 -0.45 -8.67
CA LEU A 287 -15.56 -1.90 -8.67
C LEU A 287 -16.35 -2.38 -9.90
N ARG A 288 -17.51 -1.74 -10.18
CA ARG A 288 -18.34 -2.05 -11.35
C ARG A 288 -17.57 -1.87 -12.66
N ASN A 289 -16.85 -0.78 -12.79
CA ASN A 289 -16.14 -0.44 -14.03
C ASN A 289 -14.92 -1.35 -14.25
N LYS A 290 -14.18 -1.67 -13.19
CA LYS A 290 -12.95 -2.48 -13.26
C LYS A 290 -13.23 -3.97 -13.40
N LEU A 291 -14.15 -4.52 -12.64
CA LEU A 291 -14.46 -5.94 -12.62
C LEU A 291 -15.62 -6.31 -13.57
N LYS A 292 -16.26 -5.33 -14.20
CA LYS A 292 -17.51 -5.55 -14.97
C LYS A 292 -18.55 -6.30 -14.11
N TRP A 293 -18.61 -5.96 -12.83
CA TRP A 293 -19.38 -6.67 -11.82
C TRP A 293 -20.87 -6.65 -12.16
N GLY A 294 -21.46 -7.84 -12.27
CA GLY A 294 -22.87 -7.98 -12.64
C GLY A 294 -23.17 -7.85 -14.13
N ARG A 295 -22.14 -7.95 -15.02
CA ARG A 295 -22.31 -7.93 -16.49
C ARG A 295 -21.88 -9.25 -17.10
#